data_f7e7f0977497912a34608c1181af8032
#
_entry.id   f7e7f0977497912a34608c1181af8032
#
_cell.length_a   1.000
_cell.length_b   1.000
_cell.length_c   1.000
_cell.angle_alpha   90.00
_cell.angle_beta   90.00
_cell.angle_gamma   90.00
#
_symmetry.space_group_name_H-M   'P 1'
#
loop_
_entity.id
_entity.type
_entity.pdbx_description
1 polymer ?
#
loop_
_entity_poly.entity_id
_entity_poly.type
_entity_poly.pdbx_seq_one_letter_code
_entity_poly.pdbx_strand_id
1 'polypeptide(L)'
;MLRLPKSHLTILDNIILRTKNLIIIVFFILFTGCQYFKTKPELSLARIQDNYLYFDDIKNTIPKNMSKEDSLIYIKNQVFKWAKNNILYEKALINLDKNEQEELLELVQSYKNDLLSHYYQEKIVKALMDTLISDNEIKDYYDTNKSNFKLNQDLIKGRYLKIKSDNYNMNDVIKRFKRFNDNDVSFLDSISLQFTSFYFNDSVWVNKKTFFNKLPEINIDIKSRIIKNSLFYQLEDSLELYLIKINKSIFRNDLAPIEFIRPTLKQVLLNKQKLEFISKFEKDLIEDAIQQKEFEFYETNN
;
A
#
# COMPACT_ATOMS: atom_id res chain seq x y z
N MET A 1 3.28 -73.04 67.18
CA MET A 1 2.32 -72.75 66.08
C MET A 1 1.22 -71.86 66.65
N LEU A 2 1.33 -70.57 66.41
CA LEU A 2 0.33 -69.55 66.82
C LEU A 2 -0.76 -69.48 65.74
N ARG A 3 -1.98 -69.98 66.05
CA ARG A 3 -3.16 -69.82 65.21
C ARG A 3 -3.72 -68.41 65.45
N LEU A 4 -3.68 -67.59 64.46
CA LEU A 4 -4.35 -66.24 64.45
C LEU A 4 -5.86 -66.45 64.52
N PRO A 5 -6.60 -65.63 65.28
CA PRO A 5 -8.06 -65.79 65.39
C PRO A 5 -8.74 -65.39 64.09
N LYS A 6 -9.78 -66.18 63.72
CA LYS A 6 -10.56 -66.07 62.46
C LYS A 6 -11.18 -64.65 62.24
N SER A 7 -11.31 -63.84 63.25
CA SER A 7 -11.86 -62.50 63.18
C SER A 7 -10.94 -61.51 62.48
N HIS A 8 -9.58 -61.70 62.45
CA HIS A 8 -8.63 -60.81 61.74
C HIS A 8 -8.59 -61.12 60.21
N LEU A 9 -8.89 -62.39 59.79
CA LEU A 9 -8.91 -62.72 58.38
C LEU A 9 -10.10 -62.05 57.64
N THR A 10 -11.29 -62.04 58.26
CA THR A 10 -12.48 -61.40 57.69
C THR A 10 -12.39 -59.86 57.59
N ILE A 11 -11.65 -59.25 58.49
CA ILE A 11 -11.39 -57.77 58.43
C ILE A 11 -10.42 -57.46 57.28
N LEU A 12 -9.36 -58.25 57.09
CA LEU A 12 -8.39 -58.07 55.99
C LEU A 12 -9.05 -58.25 54.61
N ASP A 13 -9.90 -59.35 54.48
CA ASP A 13 -10.60 -59.56 53.22
C ASP A 13 -11.63 -58.48 52.86
N ASN A 14 -12.27 -57.85 53.84
CA ASN A 14 -13.17 -56.72 53.64
C ASN A 14 -12.41 -55.46 53.29
N ILE A 15 -11.22 -55.24 53.81
CA ILE A 15 -10.35 -54.09 53.45
C ILE A 15 -9.83 -54.26 52.03
N ILE A 16 -9.37 -55.44 51.62
CA ILE A 16 -8.89 -55.78 50.29
C ILE A 16 -10.04 -55.64 49.25
N LEU A 17 -11.24 -56.07 49.59
CA LEU A 17 -12.39 -55.94 48.74
C LEU A 17 -12.81 -54.46 48.53
N ARG A 18 -12.78 -53.65 49.60
CA ARG A 18 -13.04 -52.21 49.56
C ARG A 18 -12.00 -51.45 48.74
N THR A 19 -10.73 -51.77 48.91
CA THR A 19 -9.65 -51.16 48.13
C THR A 19 -9.70 -51.52 46.67
N LYS A 20 -10.00 -52.78 46.31
CA LYS A 20 -10.24 -53.19 44.92
C LYS A 20 -11.42 -52.44 44.27
N ASN A 21 -12.54 -52.35 45.00
CA ASN A 21 -13.69 -51.58 44.50
C ASN A 21 -13.41 -50.10 44.33
N LEU A 22 -12.61 -49.50 45.21
CA LEU A 22 -12.18 -48.10 45.12
C LEU A 22 -11.27 -47.88 43.90
N ILE A 23 -10.34 -48.80 43.62
CA ILE A 23 -9.45 -48.73 42.46
C ILE A 23 -10.25 -48.87 41.17
N ILE A 24 -11.24 -49.74 41.12
CA ILE A 24 -12.13 -49.93 39.97
C ILE A 24 -12.97 -48.65 39.71
N ILE A 25 -13.48 -48.01 40.74
CA ILE A 25 -14.23 -46.76 40.66
C ILE A 25 -13.35 -45.62 40.15
N VAL A 26 -12.12 -45.48 40.66
CA VAL A 26 -11.15 -44.48 40.21
C VAL A 26 -10.75 -44.73 38.75
N PHE A 27 -10.54 -45.97 38.36
CA PHE A 27 -10.25 -46.37 36.98
C PHE A 27 -11.41 -46.03 36.04
N PHE A 28 -12.66 -46.23 36.44
CA PHE A 28 -13.86 -45.87 35.68
C PHE A 28 -14.04 -44.36 35.55
N ILE A 29 -13.70 -43.58 36.58
CA ILE A 29 -13.74 -42.11 36.54
C ILE A 29 -12.66 -41.52 35.58
N LEU A 30 -11.50 -42.17 35.48
CA LEU A 30 -10.45 -41.78 34.54
C LEU A 30 -10.83 -42.03 33.07
N PHE A 31 -11.65 -43.04 32.78
CA PHE A 31 -12.13 -43.29 31.42
C PHE A 31 -13.30 -42.40 30.97
N THR A 32 -14.09 -41.87 31.89
CA THR A 32 -15.20 -40.96 31.55
C THR A 32 -14.79 -39.51 31.38
N GLY A 33 -13.55 -39.13 31.83
CA GLY A 33 -13.05 -37.77 31.79
C GLY A 33 -12.68 -37.23 30.40
N CYS A 34 -12.47 -38.11 29.39
CA CYS A 34 -12.03 -37.66 28.07
C CYS A 34 -13.15 -37.17 27.13
N GLN A 35 -14.42 -37.29 27.48
CA GLN A 35 -15.53 -36.86 26.61
C GLN A 35 -16.12 -35.48 26.98
N TYR A 36 -15.73 -34.88 28.09
CA TYR A 36 -16.35 -33.64 28.57
C TYR A 36 -15.72 -32.36 28.05
N PHE A 37 -14.61 -32.42 27.26
CA PHE A 37 -13.97 -31.26 26.62
C PHE A 37 -14.25 -31.18 25.12
N LYS A 38 -15.41 -31.63 24.65
CA LYS A 38 -15.89 -31.17 23.34
C LYS A 38 -16.52 -29.80 23.55
N THR A 39 -15.72 -28.74 23.39
CA THR A 39 -16.24 -27.42 23.07
C THR A 39 -17.25 -27.56 21.95
N LYS A 40 -18.47 -27.01 22.13
CA LYS A 40 -19.48 -26.95 21.06
C LYS A 40 -18.74 -26.44 19.82
N PRO A 41 -18.81 -27.08 18.65
CA PRO A 41 -18.20 -26.55 17.46
C PRO A 41 -18.84 -25.19 17.23
N GLU A 42 -18.05 -24.12 17.25
CA GLU A 42 -18.41 -22.88 16.62
C GLU A 42 -19.01 -23.19 15.25
N LEU A 43 -19.98 -22.40 14.80
CA LEU A 43 -20.66 -22.63 13.53
C LEU A 43 -19.64 -22.74 12.40
N SER A 44 -19.14 -23.94 12.12
CA SER A 44 -18.23 -24.18 11.01
C SER A 44 -19.00 -24.11 9.70
N LEU A 45 -18.45 -23.43 8.71
CA LEU A 45 -19.02 -23.33 7.36
C LEU A 45 -18.70 -24.55 6.50
N ALA A 46 -17.54 -25.18 6.73
CA ALA A 46 -17.09 -26.37 6.00
C ALA A 46 -16.04 -27.14 6.80
N ARG A 47 -15.84 -28.41 6.42
CA ARG A 47 -14.82 -29.29 6.98
C ARG A 47 -14.20 -30.16 5.88
N ILE A 48 -12.87 -30.29 5.95
CA ILE A 48 -12.11 -31.31 5.19
C ILE A 48 -11.19 -32.00 6.18
N GLN A 49 -11.40 -33.30 6.37
CA GLN A 49 -10.74 -34.13 7.41
C GLN A 49 -10.86 -33.46 8.79
N ASP A 50 -9.74 -33.02 9.39
CA ASP A 50 -9.68 -32.33 10.69
C ASP A 50 -9.62 -30.82 10.58
N ASN A 51 -9.57 -30.28 9.35
CA ASN A 51 -9.53 -28.83 9.10
C ASN A 51 -10.95 -28.27 8.95
N TYR A 52 -11.26 -27.24 9.71
CA TYR A 52 -12.54 -26.55 9.69
C TYR A 52 -12.37 -25.12 9.17
N LEU A 53 -13.32 -24.66 8.37
CA LEU A 53 -13.48 -23.25 8.02
C LEU A 53 -14.62 -22.67 8.85
N TYR A 54 -14.33 -21.61 9.59
CA TYR A 54 -15.31 -20.89 10.39
C TYR A 54 -15.74 -19.60 9.71
N PHE A 55 -16.92 -19.10 10.06
CA PHE A 55 -17.38 -17.82 9.53
C PHE A 55 -16.43 -16.66 9.89
N ASP A 56 -15.83 -16.70 11.07
CA ASP A 56 -14.86 -15.71 11.54
C ASP A 56 -13.61 -15.60 10.66
N ASP A 57 -13.22 -16.69 10.00
CA ASP A 57 -12.07 -16.70 9.09
C ASP A 57 -12.32 -15.88 7.82
N ILE A 58 -13.58 -15.76 7.40
CA ILE A 58 -13.94 -15.09 6.15
C ILE A 58 -14.75 -13.81 6.34
N LYS A 59 -15.26 -13.50 7.54
CA LYS A 59 -16.14 -12.34 7.79
C LYS A 59 -15.52 -11.01 7.35
N ASN A 60 -14.21 -10.85 7.53
CA ASN A 60 -13.48 -9.63 7.18
C ASN A 60 -13.23 -9.48 5.66
N THR A 61 -13.43 -10.54 4.89
CA THR A 61 -13.30 -10.51 3.43
C THR A 61 -14.62 -10.15 2.73
N ILE A 62 -15.74 -10.15 3.46
CA ILE A 62 -17.06 -9.85 2.92
C ILE A 62 -17.19 -8.33 2.77
N PRO A 63 -17.45 -7.80 1.54
CA PRO A 63 -17.68 -6.38 1.32
C PRO A 63 -18.88 -5.86 2.10
N LYS A 64 -18.73 -4.71 2.77
CA LYS A 64 -19.74 -4.15 3.70
C LYS A 64 -21.08 -3.76 3.08
N ASN A 65 -21.15 -3.58 1.76
CA ASN A 65 -22.34 -3.07 1.05
C ASN A 65 -22.99 -4.11 0.14
N MET A 66 -22.87 -5.40 0.46
CA MET A 66 -23.50 -6.48 -0.30
C MET A 66 -24.95 -6.72 0.14
N SER A 67 -25.80 -7.10 -0.81
CA SER A 67 -27.13 -7.66 -0.49
C SER A 67 -27.00 -8.98 0.28
N LYS A 68 -28.07 -9.43 0.95
CA LYS A 68 -28.03 -10.74 1.64
C LYS A 68 -27.79 -11.89 0.68
N GLU A 69 -28.41 -11.85 -0.50
CA GLU A 69 -28.31 -12.85 -1.55
C GLU A 69 -26.88 -12.92 -2.09
N ASP A 70 -26.29 -11.77 -2.43
CA ASP A 70 -24.91 -11.68 -2.92
C ASP A 70 -23.90 -12.12 -1.86
N SER A 71 -24.16 -11.78 -0.59
CA SER A 71 -23.32 -12.20 0.53
C SER A 71 -23.30 -13.72 0.69
N LEU A 72 -24.46 -14.38 0.54
CA LEU A 72 -24.53 -15.85 0.59
C LEU A 72 -23.78 -16.50 -0.57
N ILE A 73 -23.90 -15.95 -1.78
CA ILE A 73 -23.15 -16.41 -2.96
C ILE A 73 -21.65 -16.23 -2.73
N TYR A 74 -21.25 -15.07 -2.20
CA TYR A 74 -19.85 -14.78 -1.88
C TYR A 74 -19.29 -15.79 -0.87
N ILE A 75 -19.99 -16.01 0.25
CA ILE A 75 -19.59 -16.98 1.28
C ILE A 75 -19.44 -18.38 0.67
N LYS A 76 -20.41 -18.82 -0.14
CA LYS A 76 -20.35 -20.10 -0.83
C LYS A 76 -19.11 -20.23 -1.71
N ASN A 77 -18.78 -19.18 -2.46
CA ASN A 77 -17.59 -19.15 -3.30
C ASN A 77 -16.30 -19.20 -2.48
N GLN A 78 -16.22 -18.51 -1.33
CA GLN A 78 -15.09 -18.61 -0.42
C GLN A 78 -14.93 -20.01 0.16
N VAL A 79 -16.04 -20.65 0.56
CA VAL A 79 -16.04 -22.04 1.03
C VAL A 79 -15.49 -22.99 -0.05
N PHE A 80 -15.96 -22.87 -1.29
CA PHE A 80 -15.45 -23.70 -2.39
C PHE A 80 -13.98 -23.45 -2.71
N LYS A 81 -13.55 -22.17 -2.67
CA LYS A 81 -12.15 -21.81 -2.86
C LYS A 81 -11.26 -22.41 -1.78
N TRP A 82 -11.69 -22.31 -0.52
CA TRP A 82 -11.00 -22.90 0.62
C TRP A 82 -10.93 -24.43 0.49
N ALA A 83 -12.05 -25.08 0.18
CA ALA A 83 -12.12 -26.52 0.01
C ALA A 83 -11.19 -27.00 -1.10
N LYS A 84 -11.23 -26.35 -2.28
CA LYS A 84 -10.34 -26.68 -3.40
C LYS A 84 -8.88 -26.58 -3.00
N ASN A 85 -8.49 -25.49 -2.32
CA ASN A 85 -7.09 -25.27 -1.93
C ASN A 85 -6.62 -26.33 -0.93
N ASN A 86 -7.45 -26.69 0.07
CA ASN A 86 -7.09 -27.75 1.04
C ASN A 86 -6.98 -29.12 0.37
N ILE A 87 -7.93 -29.47 -0.51
CA ILE A 87 -7.87 -30.74 -1.24
C ILE A 87 -6.60 -30.81 -2.11
N LEU A 88 -6.26 -29.73 -2.82
CA LEU A 88 -5.05 -29.69 -3.65
C LEU A 88 -3.79 -29.79 -2.80
N TYR A 89 -3.76 -29.11 -1.65
CA TYR A 89 -2.65 -29.21 -0.70
C TYR A 89 -2.44 -30.64 -0.19
N GLU A 90 -3.52 -31.30 0.26
CA GLU A 90 -3.46 -32.72 0.68
C GLU A 90 -2.98 -33.65 -0.45
N LYS A 91 -3.47 -33.39 -1.69
CA LYS A 91 -3.00 -34.14 -2.85
C LYS A 91 -1.53 -33.88 -3.17
N ALA A 92 -1.06 -32.65 -2.99
CA ALA A 92 0.36 -32.31 -3.17
C ALA A 92 1.24 -33.07 -2.16
N LEU A 93 0.85 -33.08 -0.87
CA LEU A 93 1.58 -33.82 0.17
C LEU A 93 1.70 -35.34 -0.10
N ILE A 94 0.72 -35.91 -0.82
CA ILE A 94 0.74 -37.34 -1.14
C ILE A 94 1.51 -37.66 -2.42
N ASN A 95 1.47 -36.76 -3.41
CA ASN A 95 1.95 -37.02 -4.77
C ASN A 95 3.32 -36.39 -5.09
N LEU A 96 3.74 -35.35 -4.36
CA LEU A 96 5.09 -34.81 -4.48
C LEU A 96 6.07 -35.68 -3.70
N ASP A 97 7.26 -35.86 -4.25
CA ASP A 97 8.31 -36.58 -3.53
C ASP A 97 8.86 -35.73 -2.36
N LYS A 98 9.65 -36.37 -1.49
CA LYS A 98 10.18 -35.70 -0.31
C LYS A 98 11.12 -34.54 -0.65
N ASN A 99 11.94 -34.69 -1.70
CA ASN A 99 12.90 -33.65 -2.09
C ASN A 99 12.14 -32.41 -2.61
N GLU A 100 11.12 -32.62 -3.44
CA GLU A 100 10.24 -31.54 -3.92
C GLU A 100 9.55 -30.81 -2.75
N GLN A 101 9.08 -31.55 -1.74
CA GLN A 101 8.46 -30.95 -0.56
C GLN A 101 9.48 -30.16 0.28
N GLU A 102 10.70 -30.68 0.46
CA GLU A 102 11.78 -30.02 1.20
C GLU A 102 12.21 -28.72 0.49
N GLU A 103 12.42 -28.76 -0.84
CA GLU A 103 12.72 -27.55 -1.64
C GLU A 103 11.64 -26.46 -1.47
N LEU A 104 10.37 -26.83 -1.52
CA LEU A 104 9.25 -25.90 -1.33
C LEU A 104 9.23 -25.33 0.09
N LEU A 105 9.51 -26.13 1.11
CA LEU A 105 9.59 -25.69 2.50
C LEU A 105 10.76 -24.71 2.73
N GLU A 106 11.92 -24.98 2.11
CA GLU A 106 13.06 -24.06 2.13
C GLU A 106 12.70 -22.71 1.50
N LEU A 107 12.02 -22.71 0.34
CA LEU A 107 11.51 -21.49 -0.29
C LEU A 107 10.55 -20.71 0.63
N VAL A 108 9.63 -21.41 1.28
CA VAL A 108 8.70 -20.77 2.24
C VAL A 108 9.45 -20.17 3.42
N GLN A 109 10.45 -20.89 3.96
CA GLN A 109 11.25 -20.40 5.08
C GLN A 109 12.11 -19.20 4.68
N SER A 110 12.75 -19.24 3.51
CA SER A 110 13.50 -18.10 2.96
C SER A 110 12.59 -16.88 2.81
N TYR A 111 11.45 -17.05 2.15
CA TYR A 111 10.48 -15.96 1.98
C TYR A 111 9.99 -15.36 3.31
N LYS A 112 9.74 -16.22 4.30
CA LYS A 112 9.36 -15.76 5.65
C LYS A 112 10.45 -14.91 6.30
N ASN A 113 11.70 -15.34 6.18
CA ASN A 113 12.86 -14.62 6.72
C ASN A 113 13.00 -13.26 6.03
N ASP A 114 12.95 -13.24 4.69
CA ASP A 114 13.03 -12.01 3.89
C ASP A 114 11.92 -11.02 4.24
N LEU A 115 10.69 -11.52 4.36
CA LEU A 115 9.54 -10.70 4.71
C LEU A 115 9.68 -10.07 6.10
N LEU A 116 10.10 -10.85 7.10
CA LEU A 116 10.29 -10.36 8.46
C LEU A 116 11.46 -9.36 8.54
N SER A 117 12.58 -9.65 7.88
CA SER A 117 13.75 -8.77 7.82
C SER A 117 13.41 -7.45 7.14
N HIS A 118 12.75 -7.51 5.98
CA HIS A 118 12.32 -6.31 5.27
C HIS A 118 11.32 -5.47 6.09
N TYR A 119 10.34 -6.12 6.71
CA TYR A 119 9.38 -5.42 7.57
C TYR A 119 10.04 -4.75 8.78
N TYR A 120 11.04 -5.41 9.36
CA TYR A 120 11.84 -4.84 10.45
C TYR A 120 12.64 -3.62 9.97
N GLN A 121 13.34 -3.72 8.84
CA GLN A 121 14.06 -2.59 8.22
C GLN A 121 13.13 -1.39 7.98
N GLU A 122 11.93 -1.61 7.42
CA GLU A 122 10.95 -0.55 7.20
C GLU A 122 10.51 0.13 8.52
N LYS A 123 10.38 -0.65 9.59
CA LYS A 123 10.07 -0.12 10.94
C LYS A 123 11.21 0.76 11.46
N ILE A 124 12.46 0.33 11.31
CA ILE A 124 13.65 1.08 11.74
C ILE A 124 13.80 2.35 10.91
N VAL A 125 13.67 2.26 9.58
CA VAL A 125 13.68 3.43 8.68
C VAL A 125 12.64 4.45 9.14
N LYS A 126 11.40 4.03 9.36
CA LYS A 126 10.32 4.92 9.80
C LYS A 126 10.58 5.57 11.16
N ALA A 127 11.28 4.87 12.06
CA ALA A 127 11.53 5.35 13.42
C ALA A 127 12.74 6.27 13.53
N LEU A 128 13.78 6.03 12.74
CA LEU A 128 15.10 6.62 12.98
C LEU A 128 15.65 7.44 11.80
N MET A 129 15.15 7.22 10.56
CA MET A 129 15.65 7.97 9.41
C MET A 129 15.16 9.40 9.44
N ASP A 130 16.07 10.35 9.26
CA ASP A 130 15.70 11.74 8.95
C ASP A 130 15.10 11.81 7.54
N THR A 131 13.94 12.46 7.41
CA THR A 131 13.21 12.65 6.16
C THR A 131 13.29 14.08 5.64
N LEU A 132 14.09 14.93 6.27
CA LEU A 132 14.27 16.31 5.86
C LEU A 132 15.23 16.38 4.66
N ILE A 133 14.75 16.92 3.57
CA ILE A 133 15.56 17.24 2.39
C ILE A 133 15.55 18.76 2.22
N SER A 134 16.72 19.36 2.28
CA SER A 134 16.88 20.80 2.12
C SER A 134 16.77 21.23 0.65
N ASP A 135 16.43 22.48 0.44
CA ASP A 135 16.42 23.06 -0.91
C ASP A 135 17.81 23.08 -1.57
N ASN A 136 18.87 23.17 -0.77
CA ASN A 136 20.25 23.10 -1.27
C ASN A 136 20.56 21.69 -1.80
N GLU A 137 20.22 20.64 -1.07
CA GLU A 137 20.41 19.26 -1.53
C GLU A 137 19.66 18.98 -2.83
N ILE A 138 18.41 19.46 -2.94
CA ILE A 138 17.62 19.36 -4.18
C ILE A 138 18.34 20.07 -5.34
N LYS A 139 18.83 21.27 -5.11
CA LYS A 139 19.52 22.06 -6.12
C LYS A 139 20.82 21.41 -6.55
N ASP A 140 21.66 21.01 -5.60
CA ASP A 140 22.95 20.38 -5.87
C ASP A 140 22.80 19.06 -6.64
N TYR A 141 21.81 18.25 -6.24
CA TYR A 141 21.49 17.02 -6.95
C TYR A 141 20.99 17.29 -8.38
N TYR A 142 20.14 18.27 -8.55
CA TYR A 142 19.68 18.70 -9.88
C TYR A 142 20.84 19.18 -10.73
N ASP A 143 21.69 20.07 -10.21
CA ASP A 143 22.81 20.66 -10.95
C ASP A 143 23.84 19.61 -11.37
N THR A 144 24.11 18.63 -10.52
CA THR A 144 25.03 17.54 -10.80
C THR A 144 24.48 16.54 -11.83
N ASN A 145 23.15 16.35 -11.87
CA ASN A 145 22.52 15.30 -12.68
C ASN A 145 21.64 15.85 -13.81
N LYS A 146 21.84 17.10 -14.25
CA LYS A 146 21.01 17.80 -15.24
C LYS A 146 20.70 17.01 -16.50
N SER A 147 21.67 16.27 -17.03
CA SER A 147 21.51 15.47 -18.24
C SER A 147 20.41 14.42 -18.15
N ASN A 148 20.07 13.97 -16.94
CA ASN A 148 19.06 12.93 -16.68
C ASN A 148 17.64 13.51 -16.62
N PHE A 149 17.50 14.83 -16.49
CA PHE A 149 16.19 15.47 -16.28
C PHE A 149 15.65 16.11 -17.56
N LYS A 150 15.43 15.31 -18.57
CA LYS A 150 14.77 15.73 -19.81
C LYS A 150 13.28 15.54 -19.73
N LEU A 151 12.53 16.52 -20.25
CA LEU A 151 11.07 16.43 -20.30
C LEU A 151 10.61 15.32 -21.26
N ASN A 152 9.64 14.53 -20.82
CA ASN A 152 8.91 13.58 -21.67
C ASN A 152 7.63 14.18 -22.29
N GLN A 153 7.34 15.45 -22.00
CA GLN A 153 6.13 16.17 -22.41
C GLN A 153 6.40 17.67 -22.57
N ASP A 154 5.55 18.36 -23.31
CA ASP A 154 5.60 19.82 -23.39
C ASP A 154 4.95 20.45 -22.15
N LEU A 155 5.59 21.48 -21.62
CA LEU A 155 5.09 22.26 -20.49
C LEU A 155 4.87 23.72 -20.90
N ILE A 156 3.90 24.33 -20.25
CA ILE A 156 3.64 25.77 -20.38
C ILE A 156 3.41 26.41 -19.01
N LYS A 157 3.72 27.68 -18.90
CA LYS A 157 3.21 28.59 -17.87
C LYS A 157 2.21 29.51 -18.55
N GLY A 158 0.96 29.49 -18.11
CA GLY A 158 -0.08 30.29 -18.73
C GLY A 158 -1.38 30.28 -17.95
N ARG A 159 -2.28 31.16 -18.34
CA ARG A 159 -3.62 31.30 -17.76
C ARG A 159 -4.69 31.28 -18.82
N TYR A 160 -5.87 30.85 -18.45
CA TYR A 160 -7.05 30.96 -19.29
C TYR A 160 -8.29 31.33 -18.46
N LEU A 161 -9.26 31.88 -19.17
CA LEU A 161 -10.59 32.17 -18.65
C LEU A 161 -11.61 31.88 -19.72
N LYS A 162 -12.72 31.27 -19.35
CA LYS A 162 -13.88 30.95 -20.15
C LYS A 162 -15.10 31.60 -19.51
N ILE A 163 -15.79 32.47 -20.26
CA ILE A 163 -16.93 33.26 -19.78
C ILE A 163 -18.01 33.32 -20.85
N LYS A 164 -19.29 33.39 -20.46
CA LYS A 164 -20.39 33.51 -21.40
C LYS A 164 -20.31 34.81 -22.19
N SER A 165 -20.62 34.78 -23.49
CA SER A 165 -20.53 35.93 -24.41
C SER A 165 -21.50 37.05 -24.05
N ASP A 166 -22.57 36.81 -23.28
CA ASP A 166 -23.54 37.79 -22.84
C ASP A 166 -23.19 38.43 -21.49
N ASN A 167 -22.01 38.22 -20.94
CA ASN A 167 -21.63 38.77 -19.65
C ASN A 167 -21.42 40.29 -19.72
N TYR A 168 -22.13 41.02 -18.86
CA TYR A 168 -22.10 42.51 -18.84
C TYR A 168 -20.75 43.13 -18.42
N ASN A 169 -19.90 42.37 -17.71
CA ASN A 169 -18.56 42.82 -17.30
C ASN A 169 -17.44 42.51 -18.30
N MET A 170 -17.80 42.02 -19.50
CA MET A 170 -16.87 41.47 -20.49
C MET A 170 -15.62 42.37 -20.74
N ASN A 171 -15.83 43.66 -21.01
CA ASN A 171 -14.75 44.57 -21.33
C ASN A 171 -13.78 44.78 -20.17
N ASP A 172 -14.29 44.83 -18.95
CA ASP A 172 -13.46 44.96 -17.74
C ASP A 172 -12.70 43.68 -17.44
N VAL A 173 -13.32 42.53 -17.61
CA VAL A 173 -12.70 41.20 -17.50
C VAL A 173 -11.53 41.07 -18.49
N ILE A 174 -11.73 41.44 -19.77
CA ILE A 174 -10.68 41.39 -20.80
C ILE A 174 -9.47 42.28 -20.41
N LYS A 175 -9.73 43.52 -19.98
CA LYS A 175 -8.68 44.46 -19.58
C LYS A 175 -7.89 43.90 -18.41
N ARG A 176 -8.56 43.43 -17.37
CA ARG A 176 -7.92 42.89 -16.17
C ARG A 176 -7.16 41.60 -16.45
N PHE A 177 -7.77 40.67 -17.22
CA PHE A 177 -7.09 39.46 -17.63
C PHE A 177 -5.80 39.72 -18.43
N LYS A 178 -5.77 40.81 -19.28
CA LYS A 178 -4.58 41.21 -20.00
C LYS A 178 -3.51 41.77 -19.09
N ARG A 179 -3.85 42.69 -18.20
CA ARG A 179 -2.92 43.38 -17.29
C ARG A 179 -2.42 42.47 -16.18
N PHE A 180 -3.34 41.80 -15.49
CA PHE A 180 -3.14 40.72 -14.53
C PHE A 180 -2.15 41.05 -13.40
N ASN A 181 -2.31 42.21 -12.77
CA ASN A 181 -1.66 42.54 -11.52
C ASN A 181 -2.46 42.02 -10.32
N ASP A 182 -1.93 42.16 -9.10
CA ASP A 182 -2.57 41.61 -7.88
C ASP A 182 -4.01 42.11 -7.67
N ASN A 183 -4.27 43.40 -7.97
CA ASN A 183 -5.62 43.98 -7.90
C ASN A 183 -6.56 43.36 -8.96
N ASP A 184 -6.02 43.06 -10.15
CA ASP A 184 -6.79 42.44 -11.22
C ASP A 184 -7.12 40.98 -10.90
N VAL A 185 -6.16 40.23 -10.36
CA VAL A 185 -6.36 38.88 -9.90
C VAL A 185 -7.42 38.84 -8.81
N SER A 186 -7.32 39.68 -7.78
CA SER A 186 -8.27 39.80 -6.70
C SER A 186 -9.70 40.11 -7.19
N PHE A 187 -9.82 41.00 -8.19
CA PHE A 187 -11.09 41.32 -8.81
C PHE A 187 -11.66 40.10 -9.59
N LEU A 188 -10.83 39.46 -10.44
CA LEU A 188 -11.24 38.32 -11.23
C LEU A 188 -11.65 37.14 -10.33
N ASP A 189 -10.94 36.91 -9.24
CA ASP A 189 -11.30 35.91 -8.23
C ASP A 189 -12.64 36.22 -7.57
N SER A 190 -12.90 37.50 -7.24
CA SER A 190 -14.16 37.90 -6.60
C SER A 190 -15.42 37.66 -7.45
N ILE A 191 -15.25 37.66 -8.78
CA ILE A 191 -16.35 37.39 -9.74
C ILE A 191 -16.24 36.00 -10.39
N SER A 192 -15.40 35.14 -9.87
CA SER A 192 -15.09 33.82 -10.47
C SER A 192 -16.30 32.90 -10.67
N LEU A 193 -17.36 33.08 -9.88
CA LEU A 193 -18.63 32.35 -10.07
C LEU A 193 -19.33 32.67 -11.40
N GLN A 194 -18.98 33.76 -12.07
CA GLN A 194 -19.49 34.12 -13.39
C GLN A 194 -18.73 33.41 -14.53
N PHE A 195 -17.62 32.76 -14.22
CA PHE A 195 -16.79 32.08 -15.22
C PHE A 195 -17.22 30.63 -15.36
N THR A 196 -17.29 30.15 -16.58
CA THR A 196 -17.58 28.74 -16.86
C THR A 196 -16.38 27.86 -16.48
N SER A 197 -15.16 28.35 -16.72
CA SER A 197 -13.90 27.71 -16.33
C SER A 197 -12.77 28.71 -16.34
N PHE A 198 -11.82 28.56 -15.44
CA PHE A 198 -10.63 29.42 -15.42
C PHE A 198 -9.43 28.73 -14.78
N TYR A 199 -8.26 29.23 -15.07
CA TYR A 199 -7.00 28.91 -14.43
C TYR A 199 -6.10 30.15 -14.40
N PHE A 200 -5.82 30.65 -13.20
CA PHE A 200 -5.11 31.92 -13.00
C PHE A 200 -3.68 31.75 -12.48
N ASN A 201 -3.26 30.52 -12.14
CA ASN A 201 -1.89 30.30 -11.65
C ASN A 201 -0.91 30.14 -12.81
N ASP A 202 -0.54 31.24 -13.45
CA ASP A 202 0.35 31.27 -14.62
C ASP A 202 1.85 31.26 -14.27
N SER A 203 2.18 31.13 -12.98
CA SER A 203 3.55 30.95 -12.50
C SER A 203 3.98 29.48 -12.41
N VAL A 204 3.04 28.53 -12.43
CA VAL A 204 3.29 27.09 -12.32
C VAL A 204 3.36 26.44 -13.69
N TRP A 205 4.31 25.50 -13.85
CA TRP A 205 4.41 24.67 -15.03
C TRP A 205 3.28 23.63 -15.07
N VAL A 206 2.53 23.59 -16.17
CA VAL A 206 1.47 22.63 -16.43
C VAL A 206 1.69 21.90 -17.74
N ASN A 207 1.18 20.69 -17.84
CA ASN A 207 1.22 19.95 -19.11
C ASN A 207 0.41 20.68 -20.17
N LYS A 208 1.03 20.92 -21.33
CA LYS A 208 0.41 21.62 -22.47
C LYS A 208 -0.88 20.97 -22.94
N LYS A 209 -0.91 19.63 -23.05
CA LYS A 209 -2.10 18.90 -23.49
C LYS A 209 -3.24 19.07 -22.50
N THR A 210 -2.98 18.94 -21.21
CA THR A 210 -3.98 19.10 -20.14
C THR A 210 -4.56 20.51 -20.13
N PHE A 211 -3.71 21.53 -20.31
CA PHE A 211 -4.14 22.93 -20.38
C PHE A 211 -5.07 23.16 -21.58
N PHE A 212 -4.66 22.76 -22.79
CA PHE A 212 -5.45 22.96 -24.00
C PHE A 212 -6.71 22.12 -24.08
N ASN A 213 -6.79 20.99 -23.40
CA ASN A 213 -8.02 20.17 -23.32
C ASN A 213 -9.18 20.87 -22.56
N LYS A 214 -8.91 21.94 -21.84
CA LYS A 214 -9.94 22.78 -21.17
C LYS A 214 -10.49 23.88 -22.06
N LEU A 215 -9.93 24.07 -23.23
CA LEU A 215 -10.26 25.08 -24.20
C LEU A 215 -10.95 24.45 -25.42
N PRO A 216 -11.68 25.24 -26.25
CA PRO A 216 -12.27 24.73 -27.49
C PRO A 216 -11.22 24.18 -28.42
N GLU A 217 -11.64 23.46 -29.43
CA GLU A 217 -10.73 22.94 -30.46
C GLU A 217 -10.11 24.11 -31.25
N ILE A 218 -8.87 24.44 -30.89
CA ILE A 218 -8.11 25.51 -31.53
C ILE A 218 -7.24 24.89 -32.62
N ASN A 219 -7.25 25.50 -33.81
CA ASN A 219 -6.39 25.08 -34.92
C ASN A 219 -4.92 24.96 -34.50
N ILE A 220 -4.20 23.96 -34.97
CA ILE A 220 -2.81 23.64 -34.64
C ILE A 220 -1.88 24.82 -34.90
N ASP A 221 -2.09 25.56 -36.01
CA ASP A 221 -1.28 26.72 -36.36
C ASP A 221 -1.47 27.87 -35.37
N ILE A 222 -2.70 28.06 -34.89
CA ILE A 222 -3.03 29.06 -33.87
C ILE A 222 -2.42 28.67 -32.53
N LYS A 223 -2.55 27.40 -32.12
CA LYS A 223 -1.87 26.88 -30.90
C LYS A 223 -0.37 27.13 -30.95
N SER A 224 0.25 26.83 -32.08
CA SER A 224 1.70 27.03 -32.30
C SER A 224 2.10 28.48 -32.18
N ARG A 225 1.33 29.42 -32.74
CA ARG A 225 1.58 30.88 -32.66
C ARG A 225 1.41 31.41 -31.25
N ILE A 226 0.37 31.01 -30.51
CA ILE A 226 0.14 31.43 -29.12
C ILE A 226 1.31 30.99 -28.25
N ILE A 227 1.82 29.79 -28.45
CA ILE A 227 2.90 29.19 -27.66
C ILE A 227 4.24 29.87 -27.98
N LYS A 228 4.59 30.02 -29.28
CA LYS A 228 5.89 30.57 -29.68
C LYS A 228 6.07 32.03 -29.28
N ASN A 229 5.03 32.84 -29.33
CA ASN A 229 5.13 34.28 -29.18
C ASN A 229 4.70 34.80 -27.82
N SER A 230 4.36 33.92 -26.88
CA SER A 230 3.84 34.30 -25.55
C SER A 230 2.69 35.32 -25.65
N LEU A 231 1.80 35.12 -26.62
CA LEU A 231 0.73 36.06 -26.95
C LEU A 231 -0.50 35.88 -26.04
N PHE A 232 -1.18 37.02 -25.84
CA PHE A 232 -2.58 37.00 -25.45
C PHE A 232 -3.42 36.62 -26.65
N TYR A 233 -4.36 35.73 -26.46
CA TYR A 233 -5.26 35.28 -27.49
C TYR A 233 -6.71 35.29 -27.00
N GLN A 234 -7.59 35.73 -27.85
CA GLN A 234 -9.04 35.79 -27.60
C GLN A 234 -9.74 34.99 -28.70
N LEU A 235 -10.58 34.06 -28.27
CA LEU A 235 -11.46 33.26 -29.13
C LEU A 235 -12.88 33.45 -28.66
N GLU A 236 -13.82 33.43 -29.57
CA GLU A 236 -15.24 33.50 -29.29
C GLU A 236 -15.98 32.49 -30.15
N ASP A 237 -16.89 31.75 -29.54
CA ASP A 237 -17.87 30.95 -30.23
C ASP A 237 -19.29 31.52 -29.96
N SER A 238 -20.33 30.82 -30.40
CA SER A 238 -21.71 31.30 -30.24
C SER A 238 -22.18 31.44 -28.78
N LEU A 239 -21.48 30.86 -27.82
CA LEU A 239 -21.90 30.78 -26.42
C LEU A 239 -20.89 31.43 -25.46
N GLU A 240 -19.60 31.38 -25.79
CA GLU A 240 -18.54 31.67 -24.83
C GLU A 240 -17.35 32.42 -25.45
N LEU A 241 -16.74 33.25 -24.62
CA LEU A 241 -15.47 33.90 -24.86
C LEU A 241 -14.36 33.21 -24.12
N TYR A 242 -13.26 32.96 -24.80
CA TYR A 242 -12.05 32.33 -24.26
C TYR A 242 -10.90 33.32 -24.29
N LEU A 243 -10.31 33.60 -23.14
CA LEU A 243 -9.12 34.41 -23.01
C LEU A 243 -7.95 33.50 -22.63
N ILE A 244 -6.87 33.57 -23.35
CA ILE A 244 -5.71 32.70 -23.18
C ILE A 244 -4.45 33.56 -23.17
N LYS A 245 -3.56 33.31 -22.22
CA LYS A 245 -2.23 33.90 -22.15
C LYS A 245 -1.21 32.84 -21.81
N ILE A 246 -0.23 32.65 -22.68
CA ILE A 246 0.93 31.81 -22.41
C ILE A 246 2.10 32.70 -22.05
N ASN A 247 2.78 32.51 -20.95
CA ASN A 247 3.93 33.29 -20.53
C ASN A 247 5.24 32.62 -20.94
N LYS A 248 5.33 31.30 -20.79
CA LYS A 248 6.51 30.49 -21.12
C LYS A 248 6.12 29.12 -21.64
N SER A 249 6.98 28.53 -22.44
CA SER A 249 6.83 27.16 -22.93
C SER A 249 8.19 26.46 -22.95
N ILE A 250 8.19 25.18 -22.65
CA ILE A 250 9.35 24.29 -22.74
C ILE A 250 8.86 23.00 -23.39
N PHE A 251 9.65 22.47 -24.29
CA PHE A 251 9.24 21.33 -25.12
C PHE A 251 9.81 20.00 -24.61
N ARG A 252 9.25 18.92 -25.11
CA ARG A 252 9.76 17.58 -24.90
C ARG A 252 11.25 17.52 -25.29
N ASN A 253 12.05 16.79 -24.51
CA ASN A 253 13.50 16.64 -24.59
C ASN A 253 14.31 17.85 -24.13
N ASP A 254 13.70 19.00 -23.85
CA ASP A 254 14.37 20.08 -23.16
C ASP A 254 14.63 19.73 -21.69
N LEU A 255 15.53 20.49 -21.07
CA LEU A 255 15.82 20.36 -19.65
C LEU A 255 14.59 20.73 -18.81
N ALA A 256 14.19 19.82 -17.91
CA ALA A 256 13.05 20.06 -17.03
C ALA A 256 13.37 21.15 -16.00
N PRO A 257 12.52 22.17 -15.83
CA PRO A 257 12.69 23.17 -14.78
C PRO A 257 12.68 22.54 -13.40
N ILE A 258 13.60 22.97 -12.54
CA ILE A 258 13.72 22.44 -11.17
C ILE A 258 12.40 22.54 -10.39
N GLU A 259 11.65 23.63 -10.58
CA GLU A 259 10.37 23.85 -9.91
C GLU A 259 9.34 22.79 -10.31
N PHE A 260 9.38 22.34 -11.56
CA PHE A 260 8.46 21.30 -12.05
C PHE A 260 8.80 19.92 -11.49
N ILE A 261 10.09 19.57 -11.44
CA ILE A 261 10.55 18.25 -11.01
C ILE A 261 10.93 18.20 -9.52
N ARG A 262 10.81 19.30 -8.77
CA ARG A 262 11.14 19.36 -7.34
C ARG A 262 10.51 18.23 -6.51
N PRO A 263 9.23 17.88 -6.66
CA PRO A 263 8.64 16.75 -5.93
C PRO A 263 9.32 15.42 -6.28
N THR A 264 9.67 15.22 -7.55
CA THR A 264 10.39 14.01 -8.01
C THR A 264 11.80 13.98 -7.45
N LEU A 265 12.53 15.09 -7.48
CA LEU A 265 13.88 15.20 -6.90
C LEU A 265 13.88 14.89 -5.40
N LYS A 266 12.91 15.44 -4.67
CA LYS A 266 12.74 15.15 -3.24
C LYS A 266 12.55 13.66 -3.01
N GLN A 267 11.70 13.00 -3.80
CA GLN A 267 11.47 11.56 -3.66
C GLN A 267 12.72 10.72 -3.99
N VAL A 268 13.47 11.12 -5.01
CA VAL A 268 14.73 10.45 -5.37
C VAL A 268 15.75 10.57 -4.24
N LEU A 269 15.91 11.77 -3.68
CA LEU A 269 16.82 12.00 -2.55
C LEU A 269 16.40 11.22 -1.30
N LEU A 270 15.12 11.21 -0.98
CA LEU A 270 14.60 10.40 0.14
C LEU A 270 14.88 8.91 -0.07
N ASN A 271 14.69 8.39 -1.27
CA ASN A 271 15.01 7.00 -1.58
C ASN A 271 16.51 6.71 -1.47
N LYS A 272 17.35 7.65 -1.92
CA LYS A 272 18.81 7.53 -1.78
C LYS A 272 19.22 7.48 -0.30
N GLN A 273 18.74 8.43 0.51
CA GLN A 273 19.00 8.45 1.95
C GLN A 273 18.52 7.16 2.64
N LYS A 274 17.34 6.64 2.23
CA LYS A 274 16.81 5.38 2.76
C LYS A 274 17.75 4.21 2.48
N LEU A 275 18.26 4.08 1.26
CA LEU A 275 19.19 3.01 0.89
C LEU A 275 20.53 3.13 1.64
N GLU A 276 21.06 4.34 1.77
CA GLU A 276 22.27 4.60 2.54
C GLU A 276 22.08 4.30 4.04
N PHE A 277 20.93 4.69 4.59
CA PHE A 277 20.58 4.39 5.97
C PHE A 277 20.49 2.89 6.23
N ILE A 278 19.78 2.13 5.35
CA ILE A 278 19.64 0.67 5.47
C ILE A 278 21.02 0.00 5.38
N SER A 279 21.84 0.38 4.41
CA SER A 279 23.17 -0.19 4.24
C SER A 279 24.07 0.04 5.46
N LYS A 280 24.02 1.26 6.04
CA LYS A 280 24.75 1.56 7.27
C LYS A 280 24.21 0.73 8.45
N PHE A 281 22.90 0.68 8.61
CA PHE A 281 22.26 -0.08 9.68
C PHE A 281 22.59 -1.58 9.62
N GLU A 282 22.59 -2.19 8.43
CA GLU A 282 22.97 -3.59 8.26
C GLU A 282 24.45 -3.83 8.62
N LYS A 283 25.33 -2.90 8.25
CA LYS A 283 26.74 -2.96 8.61
C LYS A 283 26.92 -2.87 10.12
N ASP A 284 26.29 -1.90 10.76
CA ASP A 284 26.35 -1.70 12.22
C ASP A 284 25.82 -2.94 12.97
N LEU A 285 24.73 -3.58 12.47
CA LEU A 285 24.20 -4.84 13.05
C LEU A 285 25.22 -6.00 13.00
N ILE A 286 25.92 -6.16 11.88
CA ILE A 286 26.94 -7.21 11.72
C ILE A 286 28.13 -6.93 12.62
N GLU A 287 28.58 -5.68 12.71
CA GLU A 287 29.67 -5.28 13.58
C GLU A 287 29.34 -5.53 15.07
N ASP A 288 28.11 -5.20 15.50
CA ASP A 288 27.63 -5.46 16.85
C ASP A 288 27.57 -6.97 17.15
N ALA A 289 27.06 -7.78 16.19
CA ALA A 289 26.98 -9.24 16.35
C ALA A 289 28.37 -9.88 16.49
N ILE A 290 29.38 -9.37 15.76
CA ILE A 290 30.76 -9.82 15.90
C ILE A 290 31.30 -9.46 17.29
N GLN A 291 31.10 -8.23 17.76
CA GLN A 291 31.56 -7.78 19.08
C GLN A 291 30.94 -8.58 20.23
N GLN A 292 29.66 -8.94 20.09
CA GLN A 292 28.92 -9.73 21.07
C GLN A 292 29.17 -11.24 20.94
N LYS A 293 29.97 -11.67 19.97
CA LYS A 293 30.23 -13.09 19.65
C LYS A 293 28.98 -13.88 19.26
N GLU A 294 27.99 -13.19 18.69
CA GLU A 294 26.80 -13.80 18.13
C GLU A 294 27.01 -14.25 16.66
N PHE A 295 28.03 -13.70 15.99
CA PHE A 295 28.44 -14.05 14.64
C PHE A 295 29.93 -14.39 14.60
N GLU A 296 30.25 -15.59 14.10
CA GLU A 296 31.60 -16.07 13.83
C GLU A 296 31.69 -16.53 12.37
N PHE A 297 32.70 -16.06 11.67
CA PHE A 297 32.99 -16.51 10.32
C PHE A 297 34.10 -17.59 10.36
N TYR A 298 33.79 -18.74 9.78
CA TYR A 298 34.78 -19.84 9.66
C TYR A 298 35.26 -19.92 8.20
N GLU A 299 36.55 -19.64 7.96
CA GLU A 299 37.14 -19.84 6.65
C GLU A 299 37.18 -21.33 6.33
N THR A 300 36.56 -21.75 5.23
CA THR A 300 36.76 -23.10 4.67
C THR A 300 38.08 -23.10 3.96
N ASN A 301 39.13 -23.70 4.58
CA ASN A 301 40.36 -24.03 3.90
C ASN A 301 40.03 -25.12 2.85
N ASN A 302 39.80 -24.73 1.60
CA ASN A 302 39.80 -25.61 0.44
C ASN A 302 41.22 -25.76 -0.11
#